data_0db488d337454897690567f05f3a1f1a
#
_entry.id   0db488d337454897690567f05f3a1f1a
#
_cell.length_a   1.000
_cell.length_b   1.000
_cell.length_c   1.000
_cell.angle_alpha   90.00
_cell.angle_beta   90.00
_cell.angle_gamma   90.00
#
_symmetry.space_group_name_H-M   'P 1'
#
loop_
_entity.id
_entity.type
_entity.pdbx_description
1 polymer ?
#
loop_
_entity_poly.entity_id
_entity_poly.type
_entity_poly.pdbx_seq_one_letter_code
_entity_poly.pdbx_strand_id
1 'polypeptide(L)'
;MRYGVRRCGVCAGSIRRVNATDMHPVLVVDFGAQYAQLIARRVREAHVYSEIVPHTMSVEDMLAKEPAAIILSGGPSSVYEEGAPSVDPAIFEAGVPVLGICYGFQTMAHALGGTVGRTGTREYGHTEATVSAGSCLFDGTPDDQI
;
A
#
# COMPACT_ATOMS: atom_id res chain seq x y z
N MET A 1 -5.57 -8.59 -24.02
CA MET A 1 -6.58 -8.97 -23.03
C MET A 1 -6.98 -7.71 -22.26
N ARG A 2 -8.24 -7.30 -22.30
CA ARG A 2 -8.70 -6.13 -21.58
C ARG A 2 -9.07 -6.58 -20.16
N TYR A 3 -8.31 -6.18 -19.16
CA TYR A 3 -8.70 -6.36 -17.78
C TYR A 3 -9.82 -5.35 -17.49
N GLY A 4 -11.02 -5.82 -17.26
CA GLY A 4 -12.14 -4.99 -16.81
C GLY A 4 -11.85 -4.51 -15.39
N VAL A 5 -11.51 -3.24 -15.24
CA VAL A 5 -11.40 -2.58 -13.94
C VAL A 5 -12.80 -2.55 -13.32
N ARG A 6 -13.04 -3.41 -12.34
CA ARG A 6 -14.23 -3.28 -11.49
C ARG A 6 -14.06 -1.95 -10.74
N ARG A 7 -15.03 -1.07 -10.87
CA ARG A 7 -15.07 0.20 -10.11
C ARG A 7 -14.88 -0.15 -8.63
N CYS A 8 -13.80 0.39 -8.05
CA CYS A 8 -13.54 0.30 -6.63
C CYS A 8 -14.73 0.94 -5.89
N GLY A 9 -15.53 0.14 -5.19
CA GLY A 9 -16.71 0.61 -4.45
C GLY A 9 -16.36 1.52 -3.25
N VAL A 10 -15.07 1.76 -3.00
CA VAL A 10 -14.56 2.56 -1.89
C VAL A 10 -14.63 4.07 -2.18
N CYS A 11 -14.70 4.48 -3.47
CA CYS A 11 -14.73 5.90 -3.85
C CYS A 11 -16.08 6.60 -3.62
N ALA A 12 -17.14 5.90 -3.22
CA ALA A 12 -18.47 6.46 -2.98
C ALA A 12 -18.77 6.74 -1.49
N GLY A 13 -17.82 6.49 -0.59
CA GLY A 13 -17.95 6.76 0.84
C GLY A 13 -17.69 8.22 1.14
N SER A 14 -18.76 8.95 1.53
CA SER A 14 -18.68 10.26 2.17
C SER A 14 -17.55 10.29 3.20
N ILE A 15 -16.59 11.21 3.08
CA ILE A 15 -15.56 11.44 4.09
C ILE A 15 -16.29 11.80 5.40
N ARG A 16 -16.47 10.82 6.28
CA ARG A 16 -16.94 11.09 7.64
C ARG A 16 -15.84 11.88 8.34
N ARG A 17 -16.18 13.04 8.87
CA ARG A 17 -15.31 13.74 9.81
C ARG A 17 -15.11 12.82 11.01
N VAL A 18 -13.89 12.29 11.12
CA VAL A 18 -13.50 11.41 12.24
C VAL A 18 -13.43 12.29 13.48
N ASN A 19 -14.25 12.02 14.49
CA ASN A 19 -14.10 12.62 15.79
C ASN A 19 -12.80 12.12 16.42
N ALA A 20 -12.13 12.93 17.21
CA ALA A 20 -10.81 12.64 17.80
C ALA A 20 -10.78 11.39 18.72
N THR A 21 -11.92 10.73 18.95
CA THR A 21 -12.07 9.48 19.71
C THR A 21 -12.07 8.22 18.85
N ASP A 22 -12.25 8.33 17.54
CA ASP A 22 -12.25 7.21 16.58
C ASP A 22 -10.99 7.28 15.71
N MET A 23 -9.81 7.14 16.32
CA MET A 23 -8.55 7.16 15.59
C MET A 23 -8.25 5.77 15.01
N HIS A 24 -8.84 5.49 13.85
CA HIS A 24 -8.45 4.33 13.05
C HIS A 24 -7.06 4.56 12.45
N PRO A 25 -6.03 3.78 12.85
CA PRO A 25 -4.66 4.02 12.37
C PRO A 25 -4.51 3.66 10.88
N VAL A 26 -3.60 4.34 10.21
CA VAL A 26 -2.98 3.77 9.01
C VAL A 26 -1.83 2.87 9.47
N LEU A 27 -1.93 1.57 9.22
CA LEU A 27 -0.86 0.63 9.54
C LEU A 27 0.19 0.65 8.46
N VAL A 28 1.45 0.81 8.84
CA VAL A 28 2.60 0.71 7.94
C VAL A 28 3.33 -0.58 8.26
N VAL A 29 3.22 -1.55 7.36
CA VAL A 29 3.88 -2.86 7.50
C VAL A 29 5.35 -2.74 7.16
N ASP A 30 6.22 -3.07 8.11
CA ASP A 30 7.67 -2.98 7.97
C ASP A 30 8.25 -4.32 7.49
N PHE A 31 8.85 -4.32 6.32
CA PHE A 31 9.58 -5.47 5.75
C PHE A 31 11.08 -5.44 6.03
N GLY A 32 11.53 -4.60 6.98
CA GLY A 32 12.93 -4.54 7.42
C GLY A 32 13.80 -3.51 6.71
N ALA A 33 13.20 -2.58 5.96
CA ALA A 33 13.90 -1.45 5.37
C ALA A 33 13.59 -0.15 6.14
N GLN A 34 14.50 0.83 6.08
CA GLN A 34 14.36 2.11 6.78
C GLN A 34 13.13 2.94 6.34
N TYR A 35 12.48 2.56 5.26
CA TYR A 35 11.40 3.33 4.64
C TYR A 35 10.09 3.34 5.44
N ALA A 36 9.81 2.32 6.27
CA ALA A 36 8.59 2.26 7.07
C ALA A 36 8.46 3.49 7.99
N GLN A 37 9.57 3.92 8.62
CA GLN A 37 9.59 5.11 9.46
C GLN A 37 9.28 6.38 8.69
N LEU A 38 9.86 6.51 7.49
CA LEU A 38 9.64 7.67 6.63
C LEU A 38 8.19 7.73 6.14
N ILE A 39 7.62 6.59 5.74
CA ILE A 39 6.21 6.49 5.31
C ILE A 39 5.29 6.88 6.46
N ALA A 40 5.48 6.30 7.64
CA ALA A 40 4.67 6.61 8.81
C ALA A 40 4.75 8.10 9.20
N ARG A 41 5.93 8.71 9.07
CA ARG A 41 6.10 10.15 9.27
C ARG A 41 5.30 10.95 8.25
N ARG A 42 5.35 10.60 6.97
CA ARG A 42 4.59 11.30 5.92
C ARG A 42 3.08 11.21 6.14
N VAL A 43 2.58 10.05 6.58
CA VAL A 43 1.18 9.88 6.97
C VAL A 43 0.80 10.84 8.11
N ARG A 44 1.66 10.97 9.12
CA ARG A 44 1.42 11.91 10.25
C ARG A 44 1.50 13.37 9.83
N GLU A 45 2.38 13.71 8.92
CA GLU A 45 2.47 15.06 8.33
C GLU A 45 1.18 15.44 7.57
N ALA A 46 0.46 14.43 7.03
CA ALA A 46 -0.88 14.59 6.48
C ALA A 46 -2.00 14.60 7.54
N HIS A 47 -1.66 14.74 8.82
CA HIS A 47 -2.57 14.75 9.97
C HIS A 47 -3.39 13.46 10.15
N VAL A 48 -2.84 12.32 9.69
CA VAL A 48 -3.43 11.00 9.88
C VAL A 48 -2.59 10.21 10.88
N TYR A 49 -3.26 9.55 11.84
CA TYR A 49 -2.56 8.70 12.79
C TYR A 49 -2.01 7.44 12.10
N SER A 50 -0.78 7.06 12.41
CA SER A 50 -0.15 5.88 11.83
C SER A 50 0.63 5.08 12.86
N GLU A 51 0.60 3.76 12.71
CA GLU A 51 1.39 2.80 13.49
C GLU A 51 2.25 1.97 12.55
N ILE A 52 3.48 1.66 12.98
CA ILE A 52 4.35 0.72 12.29
C ILE A 52 4.16 -0.64 12.93
N VAL A 53 3.93 -1.65 12.10
CA VAL A 53 3.75 -3.04 12.52
C VAL A 53 4.73 -3.94 11.77
N PRO A 54 5.25 -5.00 12.40
CA PRO A 54 6.14 -5.93 11.72
C PRO A 54 5.37 -6.75 10.67
N HIS A 55 6.02 -7.15 9.59
CA HIS A 55 5.42 -8.02 8.57
C HIS A 55 5.02 -9.41 9.11
N THR A 56 5.54 -9.79 10.27
CA THR A 56 5.20 -11.04 10.98
C THR A 56 3.91 -10.95 11.79
N MET A 57 3.29 -9.77 11.92
CA MET A 57 2.01 -9.61 12.60
C MET A 57 0.91 -10.32 11.80
N SER A 58 0.04 -11.06 12.49
CA SER A 58 -1.08 -11.72 11.83
C SER A 58 -2.08 -10.72 11.25
N VAL A 59 -2.79 -11.12 10.20
CA VAL A 59 -3.86 -10.28 9.62
C VAL A 59 -4.95 -10.00 10.66
N GLU A 60 -5.28 -11.00 11.49
CA GLU A 60 -6.25 -10.86 12.57
C GLU A 60 -5.84 -9.77 13.57
N ASP A 61 -4.58 -9.76 14.01
CA ASP A 61 -4.06 -8.73 14.92
C ASP A 61 -4.01 -7.34 14.28
N MET A 62 -3.72 -7.27 12.97
CA MET A 62 -3.79 -6.01 12.22
C MET A 62 -5.23 -5.47 12.18
N LEU A 63 -6.20 -6.34 11.89
CA LEU A 63 -7.62 -5.97 11.79
C LEU A 63 -8.23 -5.65 13.15
N ALA A 64 -7.76 -6.27 14.23
CA ALA A 64 -8.16 -5.93 15.60
C ALA A 64 -7.82 -4.47 16.00
N LYS A 65 -6.90 -3.82 15.26
CA LYS A 65 -6.59 -2.40 15.41
C LYS A 65 -7.56 -1.49 14.64
N GLU A 66 -8.55 -2.05 13.95
CA GLU A 66 -9.53 -1.34 13.12
C GLU A 66 -8.88 -0.31 12.17
N PRO A 67 -7.92 -0.72 11.31
CA PRO A 67 -7.16 0.22 10.51
C PRO A 67 -8.03 0.90 9.45
N ALA A 68 -7.80 2.21 9.24
CA ALA A 68 -8.38 2.97 8.14
C ALA A 68 -7.79 2.58 6.78
N ALA A 69 -6.51 2.19 6.77
CA ALA A 69 -5.78 1.70 5.60
C ALA A 69 -4.51 0.97 6.02
N ILE A 70 -3.94 0.18 5.11
CA ILE A 70 -2.68 -0.53 5.31
C ILE A 70 -1.71 -0.13 4.21
N ILE A 71 -0.47 0.23 4.58
CA ILE A 71 0.61 0.52 3.65
C ILE A 71 1.68 -0.55 3.78
N LEU A 72 1.95 -1.26 2.70
CA LEU A 72 3.04 -2.22 2.60
C LEU A 72 4.30 -1.47 2.17
N SER A 73 5.29 -1.39 3.05
CA SER A 73 6.51 -0.58 2.83
C SER A 73 7.48 -1.22 1.83
N GLY A 74 8.57 -0.54 1.53
CA GLY A 74 9.73 -1.13 0.87
C GLY A 74 10.43 -2.17 1.74
N GLY A 75 11.22 -3.03 1.12
CA GLY A 75 12.01 -4.06 1.78
C GLY A 75 13.41 -4.17 1.19
N PRO A 76 14.37 -4.79 1.91
CA PRO A 76 15.75 -4.95 1.44
C PRO A 76 15.91 -6.07 0.43
N SER A 77 14.97 -7.03 0.41
CA SER A 77 15.01 -8.25 -0.39
C SER A 77 14.28 -8.12 -1.73
N SER A 78 14.53 -9.07 -2.61
CA SER A 78 13.70 -9.29 -3.80
C SER A 78 12.63 -10.32 -3.46
N VAL A 79 11.42 -10.17 -4.00
CA VAL A 79 10.33 -11.16 -3.82
C VAL A 79 10.67 -12.56 -4.34
N TYR A 80 11.76 -12.68 -5.09
CA TYR A 80 12.27 -13.95 -5.63
C TYR A 80 13.29 -14.65 -4.72
N GLU A 81 13.72 -14.02 -3.66
CA GLU A 81 14.68 -14.61 -2.75
C GLU A 81 14.00 -15.63 -1.83
N GLU A 82 14.65 -16.76 -1.62
CA GLU A 82 14.15 -17.77 -0.70
C GLU A 82 14.12 -17.19 0.72
N GLY A 83 12.97 -17.30 1.38
CA GLY A 83 12.74 -16.70 2.70
C GLY A 83 12.42 -15.21 2.68
N ALA A 84 12.19 -14.62 1.50
CA ALA A 84 11.74 -13.23 1.41
C ALA A 84 10.43 -13.03 2.21
N PRO A 85 10.31 -11.91 2.94
CA PRO A 85 9.09 -11.59 3.67
C PRO A 85 7.88 -11.61 2.75
N SER A 86 6.82 -12.31 3.14
CA SER A 86 5.58 -12.37 2.38
C SER A 86 4.44 -11.73 3.17
N VAL A 87 3.36 -11.45 2.46
CA VAL A 87 2.12 -10.95 3.03
C VAL A 87 1.06 -12.04 2.89
N ASP A 88 0.29 -12.27 3.95
CA ASP A 88 -0.86 -13.16 3.88
C ASP A 88 -1.92 -12.57 2.93
N PRO A 89 -2.33 -13.29 1.87
CA PRO A 89 -3.35 -12.83 0.93
C PRO A 89 -4.68 -12.41 1.57
N ALA A 90 -5.02 -12.94 2.74
CA ALA A 90 -6.22 -12.59 3.49
C ALA A 90 -6.33 -11.08 3.78
N ILE A 91 -5.19 -10.35 3.83
CA ILE A 91 -5.18 -8.90 4.02
C ILE A 91 -5.92 -8.15 2.89
N PHE A 92 -5.93 -8.70 1.66
CA PHE A 92 -6.59 -8.09 0.51
C PHE A 92 -8.10 -8.39 0.46
N GLU A 93 -8.56 -9.38 1.24
CA GLU A 93 -9.97 -9.76 1.35
C GLU A 93 -10.65 -9.08 2.55
N ALA A 94 -9.88 -8.43 3.40
CA ALA A 94 -10.35 -7.81 4.65
C ALA A 94 -11.22 -6.56 4.46
N GLY A 95 -11.38 -6.06 3.24
CA GLY A 95 -12.17 -4.85 2.96
C GLY A 95 -11.51 -3.54 3.39
N VAL A 96 -10.24 -3.57 3.80
CA VAL A 96 -9.43 -2.40 4.16
C VAL A 96 -8.59 -2.00 2.94
N PRO A 97 -8.51 -0.69 2.59
CA PRO A 97 -7.64 -0.23 1.52
C PRO A 97 -6.17 -0.59 1.77
N VAL A 98 -5.50 -1.16 0.76
CA VAL A 98 -4.08 -1.53 0.82
C VAL A 98 -3.28 -0.81 -0.25
N LEU A 99 -2.20 -0.15 0.11
CA LEU A 99 -1.23 0.49 -0.79
C LEU A 99 0.13 -0.21 -0.68
N GLY A 100 0.67 -0.68 -1.80
CA GLY A 100 2.03 -1.25 -1.86
C GLY A 100 3.03 -0.25 -2.42
N ILE A 101 4.20 -0.13 -1.78
CA ILE A 101 5.31 0.74 -2.21
C ILE A 101 6.55 -0.14 -2.42
N CYS A 102 7.15 -0.09 -3.63
CA CYS A 102 8.36 -0.82 -3.99
C CYS A 102 8.20 -2.33 -3.70
N TYR A 103 8.93 -2.88 -2.73
CA TYR A 103 8.80 -4.29 -2.32
C TYR A 103 7.36 -4.66 -1.93
N GLY A 104 6.68 -3.79 -1.18
CA GLY A 104 5.28 -3.99 -0.80
C GLY A 104 4.34 -4.09 -2.00
N PHE A 105 4.58 -3.34 -3.08
CA PHE A 105 3.85 -3.48 -4.33
C PHE A 105 4.14 -4.81 -5.03
N GLN A 106 5.42 -5.23 -5.07
CA GLN A 106 5.81 -6.49 -5.68
C GLN A 106 5.20 -7.70 -4.95
N THR A 107 5.26 -7.69 -3.61
CA THR A 107 4.68 -8.76 -2.78
C THR A 107 3.15 -8.80 -2.90
N MET A 108 2.49 -7.64 -3.01
CA MET A 108 1.05 -7.54 -3.28
C MET A 108 0.70 -8.13 -4.65
N ALA A 109 1.45 -7.76 -5.70
CA ALA A 109 1.22 -8.30 -7.04
C ALA A 109 1.39 -9.81 -7.07
N HIS A 110 2.42 -10.34 -6.41
CA HIS A 110 2.66 -11.78 -6.30
C HIS A 110 1.54 -12.50 -5.54
N ALA A 111 1.12 -11.97 -4.38
CA ALA A 111 0.06 -12.55 -3.56
C ALA A 111 -1.30 -12.57 -4.29
N LEU A 112 -1.57 -11.61 -5.17
CA LEU A 112 -2.77 -11.55 -6.00
C LEU A 112 -2.66 -12.35 -7.30
N GLY A 113 -1.63 -13.19 -7.46
CA GLY A 113 -1.42 -14.06 -8.62
C GLY A 113 -0.81 -13.35 -9.84
N GLY A 114 -0.30 -12.13 -9.65
CA GLY A 114 0.45 -11.41 -10.68
C GLY A 114 1.88 -11.93 -10.83
N THR A 115 2.51 -11.61 -11.96
CA THR A 115 3.90 -11.93 -12.21
C THR A 115 4.76 -10.69 -12.04
N VAL A 116 5.74 -10.76 -11.16
CA VAL A 116 6.77 -9.73 -11.01
C VAL A 116 7.97 -10.21 -11.85
N GLY A 117 8.39 -9.45 -12.85
CA GLY A 117 9.48 -9.82 -13.76
C GLY A 117 10.66 -8.86 -13.64
N ARG A 118 11.87 -9.35 -13.95
CA ARG A 118 13.02 -8.47 -14.16
C ARG A 118 12.95 -7.89 -15.56
N THR A 119 12.85 -6.59 -15.70
CA THR A 119 12.81 -5.90 -17.00
C THR A 119 14.20 -5.71 -17.62
N GLY A 120 15.26 -6.02 -16.86
CA GLY A 120 16.65 -5.79 -17.28
C GLY A 120 17.10 -4.33 -17.18
N THR A 121 16.18 -3.41 -17.05
CA THR A 121 16.44 -1.97 -16.89
C THR A 121 16.16 -1.60 -15.43
N ARG A 122 17.11 -0.94 -14.80
CA ARG A 122 16.93 -0.39 -13.45
C ARG A 122 16.52 1.06 -13.60
N GLU A 123 15.32 1.41 -13.16
CA GLU A 123 14.81 2.78 -13.16
C GLU A 123 15.16 3.41 -11.80
N TYR A 124 16.21 4.21 -11.80
CA TYR A 124 16.57 5.05 -10.66
C TYR A 124 16.53 6.52 -11.09
N GLY A 125 15.81 7.34 -10.35
CA GLY A 125 15.72 8.77 -10.60
C GLY A 125 14.41 9.18 -11.29
N HIS A 126 14.49 10.17 -12.13
CA HIS A 126 13.34 10.77 -12.81
C HIS A 126 12.76 9.80 -13.86
N THR A 127 11.49 9.47 -13.71
CA THR A 127 10.76 8.60 -14.64
C THR A 127 9.39 9.21 -14.91
N GLU A 128 9.05 9.36 -16.18
CA GLU A 128 7.72 9.86 -16.57
C GLU A 128 6.66 8.82 -16.24
N ALA A 129 5.57 9.26 -15.62
CA ALA A 129 4.42 8.43 -15.31
C ALA A 129 3.17 8.93 -16.02
N THR A 130 2.51 8.04 -16.74
CA THR A 130 1.19 8.34 -17.32
C THR A 130 0.10 7.91 -16.34
N VAL A 131 -0.65 8.89 -15.84
CA VAL A 131 -1.78 8.65 -14.96
C VAL A 131 -3.04 8.39 -15.76
N SER A 132 -3.71 7.26 -15.52
CA SER A 132 -5.00 6.96 -16.14
C SER A 132 -6.14 7.65 -15.39
N ALA A 133 -6.95 8.40 -16.09
CA ALA A 133 -8.14 9.02 -15.53
C ALA A 133 -9.08 7.97 -14.87
N GLY A 134 -9.57 8.29 -13.67
CA GLY A 134 -10.48 7.44 -12.90
C GLY A 134 -9.79 6.52 -11.87
N SER A 135 -8.49 6.68 -11.66
CA SER A 135 -7.81 6.07 -10.51
C SER A 135 -8.06 6.90 -9.26
N CYS A 136 -8.66 6.30 -8.22
CA CYS A 136 -8.89 6.96 -6.94
C CYS A 136 -7.59 7.35 -6.21
N LEU A 137 -6.46 6.70 -6.53
CA LEU A 137 -5.16 7.03 -5.97
C LEU A 137 -4.67 8.42 -6.41
N PHE A 138 -5.06 8.85 -7.62
CA PHE A 138 -4.62 10.10 -8.22
C PHE A 138 -5.74 11.13 -8.34
N ASP A 139 -6.88 10.90 -7.66
CA ASP A 139 -8.00 11.85 -7.68
C ASP A 139 -7.57 13.18 -7.07
N GLY A 140 -7.79 14.27 -7.83
CA GLY A 140 -7.35 15.62 -7.45
C GLY A 140 -5.86 15.92 -7.70
N THR A 141 -5.12 15.00 -8.30
CA THR A 141 -3.74 15.24 -8.74
C THR A 141 -3.75 15.80 -10.16
N PRO A 142 -2.94 16.83 -10.49
CA PRO A 142 -2.78 17.28 -11.87
C PRO A 142 -2.32 16.16 -12.80
N ASP A 143 -2.77 16.19 -14.07
CA ASP A 143 -2.49 15.13 -15.06
C ASP A 143 -0.99 15.02 -15.42
N ASP A 144 -0.23 16.11 -15.22
CA ASP A 144 1.19 16.24 -15.51
C ASP A 144 2.01 16.23 -14.22
N GLN A 145 2.27 15.05 -13.69
CA GLN A 145 3.22 14.86 -12.60
C GLN A 145 4.57 14.43 -13.17
N ILE A 146 5.57 15.24 -12.93
CA ILE A 146 6.95 14.98 -13.28
C ILE A 146 7.75 14.65 -12.01
#